data_58c6dabbb85eb0ff7d10d04ff0a8a945
#
_entry.id   58c6dabbb85eb0ff7d10d04ff0a8a945
#
_cell.length_a   1.000
_cell.length_b   1.000
_cell.length_c   1.000
_cell.angle_alpha   90.00
_cell.angle_beta   90.00
_cell.angle_gamma   90.00
#
_symmetry.space_group_name_H-M   'P 1'
#
loop_
_entity.id
_entity.type
_entity.pdbx_description
1 polymer ?
#
loop_
_entity_poly.entity_id
_entity_poly.type
_entity_poly.pdbx_seq_one_letter_code
_entity_poly.pdbx_strand_id
1 'polypeptide(L)'
;MGSVRVAIVGVGNCASSLVQGVEYYKDADPAGRVPGLMHVQFGPYHVRDIEFVAAFDVDAKKVGRDLAEAIVASENNTIKICDVPPTGVVVQRGPTLDGLGEFYQQIISESDEQPVDVVRMLRETRADVLVSYLPVGSEQADRFYAQCAIDAGVAFVNALPVFIASDPVWAAKFAAAGVPVLGDDIKSQVGATITHRVLAKLFEDRGVELLRTYQLNFGGNMDFMNMLERKRLQSKKISKTQSVTSQIPHEMARADVHIGPSDHVPWLDDRKWAYVRLEGRSFGDTPLNLEYKLEVWDSPNSAGIIIDAVRAAKIAKDRGIGGPVLSPSSYFMKSPPEQYSDDVARDAVEKFIRGELDR
;
A
#
# COMPACT_ATOMS: atom_id res chain seq x y z
N MET A 1 18.60 14.97 -14.05
CA MET A 1 18.07 13.83 -13.32
C MET A 1 16.69 13.54 -13.91
N GLY A 2 16.28 12.29 -14.03
CA GLY A 2 14.96 11.96 -14.61
C GLY A 2 13.86 12.10 -13.55
N SER A 3 12.62 12.38 -13.98
CA SER A 3 11.45 12.37 -13.09
C SER A 3 10.87 10.96 -12.95
N VAL A 4 10.11 10.73 -11.87
CA VAL A 4 9.29 9.54 -11.63
C VAL A 4 7.84 9.93 -11.90
N ARG A 5 7.33 9.61 -13.09
CA ARG A 5 5.99 10.02 -13.56
C ARG A 5 4.95 9.03 -13.05
N VAL A 6 4.16 9.45 -12.08
CA VAL A 6 3.22 8.60 -11.34
C VAL A 6 1.78 8.86 -11.77
N ALA A 7 1.09 7.81 -12.15
CA ALA A 7 -0.36 7.77 -12.28
C ALA A 7 -0.97 7.12 -11.03
N ILE A 8 -2.15 7.59 -10.60
CA ILE A 8 -2.86 7.07 -9.42
C ILE A 8 -4.24 6.59 -9.84
N VAL A 9 -4.64 5.42 -9.34
CA VAL A 9 -6.04 4.99 -9.39
C VAL A 9 -6.60 4.87 -7.97
N GLY A 10 -7.73 5.56 -7.72
CA GLY A 10 -8.31 5.75 -6.39
C GLY A 10 -7.75 6.99 -5.68
N VAL A 11 -8.47 8.12 -5.77
CA VAL A 11 -8.06 9.42 -5.19
C VAL A 11 -8.66 9.56 -3.77
N GLY A 12 -8.38 8.59 -2.91
CA GLY A 12 -8.80 8.56 -1.51
C GLY A 12 -7.77 9.15 -0.54
N ASN A 13 -7.90 8.82 0.75
CA ASN A 13 -7.01 9.28 1.82
C ASN A 13 -5.53 8.94 1.56
N CYS A 14 -5.24 7.73 1.04
CA CYS A 14 -3.86 7.32 0.73
C CYS A 14 -3.26 8.18 -0.39
N ALA A 15 -4.02 8.47 -1.45
CA ALA A 15 -3.59 9.38 -2.50
C ALA A 15 -3.40 10.80 -1.97
N SER A 16 -4.32 11.28 -1.12
CA SER A 16 -4.20 12.58 -0.45
C SER A 16 -2.90 12.70 0.33
N SER A 17 -2.59 11.71 1.16
CA SER A 17 -1.35 11.69 1.97
C SER A 17 -0.10 11.59 1.10
N LEU A 18 -0.13 10.82 0.00
CA LEU A 18 0.99 10.71 -0.92
C LEU A 18 1.28 12.04 -1.64
N VAL A 19 0.24 12.67 -2.21
CA VAL A 19 0.39 13.94 -2.95
C VAL A 19 0.86 15.06 -2.04
N GLN A 20 0.24 15.21 -0.86
CA GLN A 20 0.69 16.15 0.16
C GLN A 20 2.11 15.84 0.65
N GLY A 21 2.46 14.55 0.84
CA GLY A 21 3.78 14.14 1.29
C GLY A 21 4.88 14.50 0.29
N VAL A 22 4.66 14.30 -1.00
CA VAL A 22 5.62 14.69 -2.05
C VAL A 22 5.85 16.20 -2.03
N GLU A 23 4.78 17.01 -1.91
CA GLU A 23 4.90 18.47 -1.82
C GLU A 23 5.63 18.90 -0.54
N TYR A 24 5.28 18.30 0.60
CA TYR A 24 5.88 18.62 1.90
C TYR A 24 7.38 18.33 1.99
N TYR A 25 7.81 17.21 1.38
CA TYR A 25 9.19 16.74 1.46
C TYR A 25 10.06 17.12 0.24
N LYS A 26 9.55 17.89 -0.71
CA LYS A 26 10.28 18.24 -1.95
C LYS A 26 11.64 18.91 -1.72
N ASP A 27 11.79 19.64 -0.63
CA ASP A 27 13.01 20.36 -0.25
C ASP A 27 13.82 19.65 0.86
N ALA A 28 13.50 18.39 1.15
CA ALA A 28 14.21 17.61 2.16
C ALA A 28 15.68 17.43 1.79
N ASP A 29 16.58 17.55 2.78
CA ASP A 29 18.02 17.37 2.57
C ASP A 29 18.37 15.87 2.51
N PRO A 30 18.92 15.37 1.39
CA PRO A 30 19.35 13.96 1.28
C PRO A 30 20.42 13.54 2.30
N ALA A 31 21.23 14.48 2.79
CA ALA A 31 22.25 14.21 3.82
C ALA A 31 21.67 14.19 5.24
N GLY A 32 20.44 14.69 5.42
CA GLY A 32 19.77 14.78 6.70
C GLY A 32 18.90 13.56 7.02
N ARG A 33 18.65 13.32 8.32
CA ARG A 33 17.60 12.43 8.76
C ARG A 33 16.27 13.19 8.83
N VAL A 34 15.35 12.86 7.93
CA VAL A 34 14.06 13.51 7.82
C VAL A 34 12.96 12.60 8.42
N PRO A 35 12.30 13.02 9.52
CA PRO A 35 11.20 12.24 10.09
C PRO A 35 10.09 12.01 9.06
N GLY A 36 9.58 10.79 9.00
CA GLY A 36 8.52 10.41 8.08
C GLY A 36 8.99 9.84 6.74
N LEU A 37 10.28 9.93 6.42
CA LEU A 37 10.87 9.29 5.23
C LEU A 37 11.88 8.22 5.65
N MET A 38 11.82 7.05 5.02
CA MET A 38 12.90 6.06 5.13
C MET A 38 14.10 6.51 4.29
N HIS A 39 13.84 7.04 3.09
CA HIS A 39 14.84 7.57 2.18
C HIS A 39 14.39 8.92 1.61
N VAL A 40 15.16 9.97 1.82
CA VAL A 40 14.99 11.24 1.08
C VAL A 40 15.41 11.02 -0.37
N GLN A 41 16.56 10.37 -0.56
CA GLN A 41 17.10 9.96 -1.85
C GLN A 41 17.04 8.44 -1.96
N PHE A 42 16.35 7.90 -2.97
CA PHE A 42 16.26 6.47 -3.25
C PHE A 42 16.99 6.15 -4.56
N GLY A 43 18.23 5.72 -4.47
CA GLY A 43 19.09 5.59 -5.63
C GLY A 43 19.26 6.94 -6.36
N PRO A 44 18.97 7.04 -7.66
CA PRO A 44 19.07 8.29 -8.40
C PRO A 44 17.92 9.27 -8.15
N TYR A 45 16.85 8.85 -7.46
CA TYR A 45 15.61 9.61 -7.34
C TYR A 45 15.39 10.21 -5.95
N HIS A 46 15.27 11.54 -5.89
CA HIS A 46 14.81 12.28 -4.72
C HIS A 46 13.26 12.25 -4.62
N VAL A 47 12.69 12.55 -3.45
CA VAL A 47 11.22 12.69 -3.31
C VAL A 47 10.65 13.73 -4.28
N ARG A 48 11.34 14.85 -4.51
CA ARG A 48 10.94 15.91 -5.45
C ARG A 48 10.85 15.47 -6.92
N ASP A 49 11.47 14.34 -7.27
CA ASP A 49 11.45 13.84 -8.65
C ASP A 49 10.15 13.07 -8.96
N ILE A 50 9.29 12.88 -7.97
CA ILE A 50 7.96 12.29 -8.15
C ILE A 50 7.01 13.36 -8.72
N GLU A 51 6.50 13.10 -9.93
CA GLU A 51 5.54 13.95 -10.63
C GLU A 51 4.25 13.17 -10.85
N PHE A 52 3.12 13.70 -10.38
CA PHE A 52 1.82 13.13 -10.70
C PHE A 52 1.40 13.56 -12.09
N VAL A 53 1.00 12.60 -12.94
CA VAL A 53 0.74 12.86 -14.38
C VAL A 53 -0.63 12.40 -14.85
N ALA A 54 -1.28 11.51 -14.09
CA ALA A 54 -2.65 11.06 -14.33
C ALA A 54 -3.29 10.62 -13.02
N ALA A 55 -4.59 10.75 -12.94
CA ALA A 55 -5.37 10.26 -11.80
C ALA A 55 -6.73 9.75 -12.27
N PHE A 56 -7.19 8.63 -11.70
CA PHE A 56 -8.46 8.00 -12.04
C PHE A 56 -9.28 7.76 -10.78
N ASP A 57 -10.56 8.12 -10.83
CA ASP A 57 -11.53 7.86 -9.77
C ASP A 57 -12.92 7.61 -10.38
N VAL A 58 -13.89 7.22 -9.55
CA VAL A 58 -15.29 7.04 -9.96
C VAL A 58 -16.22 8.06 -9.31
N ASP A 59 -15.77 8.75 -8.26
CA ASP A 59 -16.56 9.69 -7.45
C ASP A 59 -16.85 10.98 -8.22
N ALA A 60 -18.14 11.32 -8.36
CA ALA A 60 -18.61 12.54 -9.01
C ALA A 60 -18.07 13.84 -8.36
N LYS A 61 -17.69 13.80 -7.08
CA LYS A 61 -17.10 14.93 -6.38
C LYS A 61 -15.62 15.15 -6.71
N LYS A 62 -14.97 14.19 -7.39
CA LYS A 62 -13.54 14.20 -7.71
C LYS A 62 -13.26 14.23 -9.20
N VAL A 63 -14.01 13.48 -10.00
CA VAL A 63 -13.87 13.44 -11.46
C VAL A 63 -14.08 14.85 -12.03
N GLY A 64 -13.21 15.24 -12.97
CA GLY A 64 -13.20 16.56 -13.59
C GLY A 64 -12.48 17.67 -12.80
N ARG A 65 -12.03 17.38 -11.55
CA ARG A 65 -11.27 18.36 -10.75
C ARG A 65 -9.77 18.17 -10.87
N ASP A 66 -9.01 19.25 -10.59
CA ASP A 66 -7.56 19.13 -10.38
C ASP A 66 -7.28 18.18 -9.20
N LEU A 67 -6.22 17.39 -9.32
CA LEU A 67 -5.82 16.42 -8.30
C LEU A 67 -5.62 17.09 -6.93
N ALA A 68 -5.08 18.33 -6.87
CA ALA A 68 -4.90 19.07 -5.61
C ALA A 68 -6.25 19.38 -4.92
N GLU A 69 -7.33 19.55 -5.68
CA GLU A 69 -8.67 19.75 -5.14
C GLU A 69 -9.33 18.40 -4.80
N ALA A 70 -9.15 17.39 -5.66
CA ALA A 70 -9.76 16.08 -5.49
C ALA A 70 -9.26 15.35 -4.25
N ILE A 71 -7.99 15.48 -3.89
CA ILE A 71 -7.41 14.84 -2.70
C ILE A 71 -7.98 15.31 -1.37
N VAL A 72 -8.67 16.44 -1.33
CA VAL A 72 -9.34 16.99 -0.14
C VAL A 72 -10.86 17.03 -0.31
N ALA A 73 -11.37 16.48 -1.39
CA ALA A 73 -12.80 16.44 -1.69
C ALA A 73 -13.46 15.15 -1.15
N SER A 74 -14.81 15.14 -1.21
CA SER A 74 -15.62 13.98 -0.84
C SER A 74 -15.39 13.55 0.61
N GLU A 75 -15.29 12.24 0.83
CA GLU A 75 -15.15 11.62 2.16
C GLU A 75 -13.67 11.47 2.60
N ASN A 76 -12.74 12.17 1.93
CA ASN A 76 -11.35 12.18 2.36
C ASN A 76 -11.23 12.94 3.68
N ASN A 77 -10.81 12.25 4.73
CA ASN A 77 -10.73 12.75 6.09
C ASN A 77 -9.34 12.56 6.74
N THR A 78 -8.32 12.34 5.90
CA THR A 78 -6.94 12.30 6.40
C THR A 78 -6.48 13.68 6.85
N ILE A 79 -5.48 13.71 7.73
CA ILE A 79 -4.92 14.96 8.24
C ILE A 79 -4.33 15.80 7.10
N LYS A 80 -4.57 17.11 7.17
CA LYS A 80 -3.91 18.05 6.28
C LYS A 80 -2.45 18.22 6.69
N ILE A 81 -1.53 17.88 5.79
CA ILE A 81 -0.08 17.97 5.98
C ILE A 81 0.42 19.33 5.48
N CYS A 82 0.03 19.71 4.28
CA CYS A 82 0.36 21.02 3.68
C CYS A 82 -0.67 21.38 2.61
N ASP A 83 -0.60 22.63 2.12
CA ASP A 83 -1.32 23.05 0.93
C ASP A 83 -0.58 22.53 -0.31
N VAL A 84 -1.32 21.93 -1.23
CA VAL A 84 -0.81 21.46 -2.53
C VAL A 84 -1.21 22.49 -3.59
N PRO A 85 -0.27 23.07 -4.33
CA PRO A 85 -0.61 23.97 -5.44
C PRO A 85 -1.32 23.19 -6.57
N PRO A 86 -2.07 23.86 -7.45
CA PRO A 86 -2.69 23.21 -8.59
C PRO A 86 -1.67 22.37 -9.37
N THR A 87 -2.01 21.11 -9.57
CA THR A 87 -1.11 20.13 -10.21
C THR A 87 -1.21 20.15 -11.75
N GLY A 88 -2.31 20.67 -12.29
CA GLY A 88 -2.65 20.58 -13.72
C GLY A 88 -3.11 19.17 -14.12
N VAL A 89 -3.23 18.23 -13.17
CA VAL A 89 -3.70 16.86 -13.42
C VAL A 89 -5.20 16.80 -13.10
N VAL A 90 -6.02 16.65 -14.14
CA VAL A 90 -7.46 16.46 -13.99
C VAL A 90 -7.76 14.99 -13.69
N VAL A 91 -8.53 14.73 -12.64
CA VAL A 91 -8.99 13.38 -12.29
C VAL A 91 -9.95 12.88 -13.37
N GLN A 92 -9.63 11.76 -13.99
CA GLN A 92 -10.40 11.14 -15.05
C GLN A 92 -11.35 10.06 -14.50
N ARG A 93 -12.47 9.84 -15.20
CA ARG A 93 -13.40 8.76 -14.86
C ARG A 93 -12.80 7.40 -15.22
N GLY A 94 -12.54 6.56 -14.21
CA GLY A 94 -12.19 5.16 -14.40
C GLY A 94 -13.42 4.25 -14.51
N PRO A 95 -13.31 3.00 -14.97
CA PRO A 95 -14.44 2.07 -15.00
C PRO A 95 -14.79 1.58 -13.58
N THR A 96 -16.08 1.38 -13.32
CA THR A 96 -16.59 0.70 -12.12
C THR A 96 -16.86 -0.76 -12.47
N LEU A 97 -16.05 -1.69 -11.93
CA LEU A 97 -16.12 -3.11 -12.30
C LEU A 97 -16.63 -4.02 -11.17
N ASP A 98 -16.36 -3.66 -9.91
CA ASP A 98 -16.78 -4.44 -8.74
C ASP A 98 -17.96 -3.78 -8.01
N GLY A 99 -18.49 -2.68 -8.53
CA GLY A 99 -19.46 -1.83 -7.86
C GLY A 99 -18.88 -1.14 -6.62
N LEU A 100 -19.65 -0.24 -6.02
CA LEU A 100 -19.23 0.50 -4.83
C LEU A 100 -19.39 -0.31 -3.53
N GLY A 101 -20.15 -1.41 -3.56
CA GLY A 101 -20.54 -2.16 -2.36
C GLY A 101 -21.64 -1.48 -1.55
N GLU A 102 -22.15 -2.20 -0.55
CA GLU A 102 -23.35 -1.81 0.20
C GLU A 102 -23.19 -0.47 0.95
N PHE A 103 -22.01 -0.20 1.50
CA PHE A 103 -21.78 1.00 2.32
C PHE A 103 -21.39 2.20 1.48
N TYR A 104 -20.51 2.04 0.49
CA TYR A 104 -20.03 3.16 -0.32
C TYR A 104 -21.13 3.76 -1.19
N GLN A 105 -22.02 2.95 -1.77
CA GLN A 105 -23.13 3.45 -2.59
C GLN A 105 -24.12 4.36 -1.84
N GLN A 106 -24.09 4.37 -0.50
CA GLN A 106 -24.92 5.25 0.32
C GLN A 106 -24.31 6.65 0.47
N ILE A 107 -23.01 6.80 0.18
CA ILE A 107 -22.24 8.02 0.46
C ILE A 107 -21.58 8.57 -0.81
N ILE A 108 -21.03 7.69 -1.65
CA ILE A 108 -20.35 8.03 -2.89
C ILE A 108 -21.35 7.95 -4.05
N SER A 109 -21.44 9.04 -4.82
CA SER A 109 -22.17 9.06 -6.10
C SER A 109 -21.16 8.88 -7.22
N GLU A 110 -21.41 7.94 -8.12
CA GLU A 110 -20.59 7.78 -9.32
C GLU A 110 -20.77 8.95 -10.28
N SER A 111 -19.69 9.36 -10.92
CA SER A 111 -19.73 10.35 -12.01
C SER A 111 -20.47 9.79 -13.22
N ASP A 112 -21.29 10.64 -13.86
CA ASP A 112 -22.02 10.32 -15.09
C ASP A 112 -21.09 10.35 -16.34
N GLU A 113 -19.84 10.79 -16.21
CA GLU A 113 -18.89 10.79 -17.30
C GLU A 113 -18.58 9.37 -17.78
N GLN A 114 -18.28 9.23 -19.07
CA GLN A 114 -17.85 7.96 -19.62
C GLN A 114 -16.42 7.64 -19.17
N PRO A 115 -16.13 6.36 -18.82
CA PRO A 115 -14.77 5.96 -18.51
C PRO A 115 -13.82 6.24 -19.66
N VAL A 116 -12.63 6.77 -19.34
CA VAL A 116 -11.59 7.04 -20.34
C VAL A 116 -10.85 5.77 -20.74
N ASP A 117 -10.17 5.81 -21.89
CA ASP A 117 -9.19 4.81 -22.28
C ASP A 117 -7.94 4.96 -21.41
N VAL A 118 -7.82 4.13 -20.38
CA VAL A 118 -6.73 4.17 -19.39
C VAL A 118 -5.37 3.91 -20.05
N VAL A 119 -5.29 2.96 -20.98
CA VAL A 119 -4.02 2.63 -21.67
C VAL A 119 -3.53 3.81 -22.47
N ARG A 120 -4.43 4.44 -23.21
CA ARG A 120 -4.12 5.65 -23.97
C ARG A 120 -3.65 6.78 -23.06
N MET A 121 -4.37 7.03 -21.94
CA MET A 121 -4.01 8.08 -20.97
C MET A 121 -2.62 7.84 -20.38
N LEU A 122 -2.31 6.60 -19.97
CA LEU A 122 -1.00 6.24 -19.42
C LEU A 122 0.14 6.49 -20.44
N ARG A 123 -0.11 6.21 -21.73
CA ARG A 123 0.87 6.45 -22.79
C ARG A 123 1.03 7.94 -23.11
N GLU A 124 -0.07 8.68 -23.26
CA GLU A 124 -0.05 10.13 -23.57
C GLU A 124 0.63 10.93 -22.46
N THR A 125 0.37 10.58 -21.20
CA THR A 125 1.02 11.19 -20.03
C THR A 125 2.41 10.65 -19.77
N ARG A 126 2.89 9.65 -20.53
CA ARG A 126 4.19 8.99 -20.33
C ARG A 126 4.40 8.56 -18.89
N ALA A 127 3.40 7.96 -18.28
CA ALA A 127 3.52 7.46 -16.93
C ALA A 127 4.64 6.40 -16.83
N ASP A 128 5.43 6.46 -15.76
CA ASP A 128 6.42 5.44 -15.43
C ASP A 128 5.82 4.36 -14.55
N VAL A 129 4.98 4.79 -13.59
CA VAL A 129 4.41 3.94 -12.55
C VAL A 129 2.92 4.23 -12.40
N LEU A 130 2.10 3.19 -12.30
CA LEU A 130 0.70 3.25 -11.91
C LEU A 130 0.57 2.70 -10.49
N VAL A 131 0.05 3.51 -9.56
CA VAL A 131 -0.24 3.08 -8.18
C VAL A 131 -1.72 2.77 -8.04
N SER A 132 -2.05 1.58 -7.57
CA SER A 132 -3.43 1.19 -7.25
C SER A 132 -3.73 1.44 -5.78
N TYR A 133 -4.67 2.34 -5.52
CA TYR A 133 -5.25 2.69 -4.22
C TYR A 133 -6.76 2.45 -4.18
N LEU A 134 -7.24 1.53 -5.00
CA LEU A 134 -8.66 1.17 -5.00
C LEU A 134 -9.10 0.62 -3.63
N PRO A 135 -10.39 0.70 -3.28
CA PRO A 135 -10.88 0.14 -2.03
C PRO A 135 -10.80 -1.38 -2.01
N VAL A 136 -10.69 -1.95 -0.82
CA VAL A 136 -10.71 -3.41 -0.61
C VAL A 136 -11.95 -4.05 -1.25
N GLY A 137 -11.75 -5.15 -1.97
CA GLY A 137 -12.81 -5.86 -2.71
C GLY A 137 -12.96 -5.40 -4.17
N SER A 138 -12.09 -4.49 -4.66
CA SER A 138 -12.04 -4.07 -6.06
C SER A 138 -11.16 -5.01 -6.89
N GLU A 139 -11.47 -6.31 -6.89
CA GLU A 139 -10.62 -7.32 -7.51
C GLU A 139 -10.59 -7.25 -9.04
N GLN A 140 -11.74 -7.06 -9.67
CA GLN A 140 -11.84 -6.96 -11.13
C GLN A 140 -11.22 -5.66 -11.62
N ALA A 141 -11.47 -4.56 -10.90
CA ALA A 141 -10.90 -3.25 -11.22
C ALA A 141 -9.37 -3.27 -11.09
N ASP A 142 -8.83 -3.85 -10.03
CA ASP A 142 -7.38 -3.92 -9.83
C ASP A 142 -6.70 -4.74 -10.93
N ARG A 143 -7.27 -5.90 -11.30
CA ARG A 143 -6.80 -6.72 -12.44
C ARG A 143 -6.91 -5.98 -13.77
N PHE A 144 -7.96 -5.18 -13.97
CA PHE A 144 -8.10 -4.33 -15.14
C PHE A 144 -6.98 -3.30 -15.23
N TYR A 145 -6.69 -2.57 -14.15
CA TYR A 145 -5.61 -1.59 -14.12
C TYR A 145 -4.22 -2.23 -14.23
N ALA A 146 -4.02 -3.41 -13.65
CA ALA A 146 -2.81 -4.21 -13.86
C ALA A 146 -2.60 -4.58 -15.33
N GLN A 147 -3.67 -4.98 -16.05
CA GLN A 147 -3.59 -5.24 -17.47
C GLN A 147 -3.32 -3.95 -18.27
N CYS A 148 -3.97 -2.83 -17.93
CA CYS A 148 -3.68 -1.53 -18.55
C CYS A 148 -2.21 -1.10 -18.38
N ALA A 149 -1.63 -1.37 -17.20
CA ALA A 149 -0.22 -1.10 -16.93
C ALA A 149 0.69 -1.94 -17.84
N ILE A 150 0.42 -3.25 -17.98
CA ILE A 150 1.12 -4.13 -18.93
C ILE A 150 1.03 -3.59 -20.35
N ASP A 151 -0.18 -3.31 -20.81
CA ASP A 151 -0.44 -2.87 -22.20
C ASP A 151 0.20 -1.51 -22.51
N ALA A 152 0.31 -0.64 -21.50
CA ALA A 152 0.96 0.66 -21.64
C ALA A 152 2.49 0.62 -21.41
N GLY A 153 3.07 -0.47 -20.91
CA GLY A 153 4.49 -0.56 -20.54
C GLY A 153 4.83 0.28 -19.30
N VAL A 154 3.89 0.38 -18.35
CA VAL A 154 3.97 1.18 -17.13
C VAL A 154 4.14 0.23 -15.93
N ALA A 155 5.12 0.47 -15.07
CA ALA A 155 5.31 -0.32 -13.85
C ALA A 155 4.07 -0.24 -12.94
N PHE A 156 3.72 -1.33 -12.26
CA PHE A 156 2.54 -1.39 -11.42
C PHE A 156 2.90 -1.55 -9.94
N VAL A 157 2.36 -0.69 -9.08
CA VAL A 157 2.49 -0.79 -7.62
C VAL A 157 1.11 -1.09 -7.05
N ASN A 158 0.92 -2.33 -6.59
CA ASN A 158 -0.33 -2.80 -6.02
C ASN A 158 -0.36 -2.59 -4.51
N ALA A 159 -1.07 -1.55 -4.05
CA ALA A 159 -1.26 -1.29 -2.63
C ALA A 159 -2.43 -2.07 -2.02
N LEU A 160 -3.21 -2.80 -2.83
CA LEU A 160 -4.38 -3.57 -2.41
C LEU A 160 -4.03 -5.01 -2.02
N PRO A 161 -4.87 -5.66 -1.21
CA PRO A 161 -4.79 -7.10 -0.93
C PRO A 161 -5.41 -7.95 -2.06
N VAL A 162 -5.18 -7.58 -3.31
CA VAL A 162 -5.49 -8.37 -4.51
C VAL A 162 -4.19 -8.98 -4.99
N PHE A 163 -4.16 -10.29 -5.18
CA PHE A 163 -2.93 -10.98 -5.56
C PHE A 163 -2.63 -10.78 -7.05
N ILE A 164 -1.65 -9.92 -7.31
CA ILE A 164 -1.12 -9.61 -8.65
C ILE A 164 0.37 -9.97 -8.69
N ALA A 165 1.22 -9.33 -7.90
CA ALA A 165 2.65 -9.60 -7.89
C ALA A 165 2.95 -11.00 -7.34
N SER A 166 2.18 -11.47 -6.37
CA SER A 166 2.30 -12.79 -5.74
C SER A 166 1.53 -13.91 -6.47
N ASP A 167 0.70 -13.59 -7.46
CA ASP A 167 0.03 -14.58 -8.30
C ASP A 167 0.94 -15.01 -9.46
N PRO A 168 1.26 -16.33 -9.62
CA PRO A 168 2.19 -16.80 -10.64
C PRO A 168 1.76 -16.47 -12.08
N VAL A 169 0.46 -16.41 -12.35
CA VAL A 169 -0.07 -16.12 -13.69
C VAL A 169 0.14 -14.65 -14.04
N TRP A 170 -0.17 -13.74 -13.11
CA TRP A 170 0.06 -12.33 -13.29
C TRP A 170 1.55 -11.99 -13.30
N ALA A 171 2.33 -12.58 -12.40
CA ALA A 171 3.78 -12.44 -12.38
C ALA A 171 4.41 -12.80 -13.72
N ALA A 172 3.98 -13.91 -14.33
CA ALA A 172 4.44 -14.34 -15.65
C ALA A 172 4.04 -13.36 -16.77
N LYS A 173 2.83 -12.76 -16.72
CA LYS A 173 2.40 -11.74 -17.70
C LYS A 173 3.28 -10.49 -17.64
N PHE A 174 3.54 -9.98 -16.43
CA PHE A 174 4.41 -8.83 -16.22
C PHE A 174 5.84 -9.12 -16.69
N ALA A 175 6.36 -10.30 -16.38
CA ALA A 175 7.69 -10.71 -16.81
C ALA A 175 7.78 -10.84 -18.35
N ALA A 176 6.79 -11.45 -18.99
CA ALA A 176 6.74 -11.58 -20.45
C ALA A 176 6.65 -10.24 -21.18
N ALA A 177 5.98 -9.25 -20.57
CA ALA A 177 5.87 -7.89 -21.09
C ALA A 177 7.11 -7.01 -20.78
N GLY A 178 8.04 -7.49 -19.95
CA GLY A 178 9.19 -6.67 -19.49
C GLY A 178 8.79 -5.52 -18.59
N VAL A 179 7.63 -5.61 -17.90
CA VAL A 179 7.08 -4.56 -17.05
C VAL A 179 7.26 -4.94 -15.58
N PRO A 180 7.81 -4.05 -14.73
CA PRO A 180 7.94 -4.33 -13.29
C PRO A 180 6.60 -4.31 -12.58
N VAL A 181 6.46 -5.17 -11.53
CA VAL A 181 5.34 -5.13 -10.60
C VAL A 181 5.84 -5.26 -9.15
N LEU A 182 5.34 -4.38 -8.28
CA LEU A 182 5.52 -4.45 -6.83
C LEU A 182 4.16 -4.67 -6.18
N GLY A 183 4.06 -5.62 -5.27
CA GLY A 183 2.80 -5.99 -4.60
C GLY A 183 3.04 -7.11 -3.58
N ASP A 184 2.04 -7.51 -2.84
CA ASP A 184 0.67 -6.98 -2.81
C ASP A 184 0.36 -6.53 -1.37
N ASP A 185 -0.63 -5.64 -1.20
CA ASP A 185 -1.08 -5.11 0.10
C ASP A 185 0.01 -4.32 0.85
N ILE A 186 0.00 -3.01 0.68
CA ILE A 186 1.01 -2.10 1.25
C ILE A 186 1.13 -2.23 2.78
N LYS A 187 2.35 -2.28 3.29
CA LYS A 187 2.67 -2.09 4.71
C LYS A 187 2.61 -0.60 5.06
N SER A 188 2.46 -0.30 6.34
CA SER A 188 2.70 1.03 6.90
C SER A 188 4.12 1.11 7.45
N GLN A 189 4.67 2.31 7.67
CA GLN A 189 6.01 2.48 8.26
C GLN A 189 6.08 1.86 9.66
N VAL A 190 5.23 2.33 10.57
CA VAL A 190 5.02 1.73 11.89
C VAL A 190 3.54 1.45 12.07
N GLY A 191 3.09 0.30 11.64
CA GLY A 191 1.70 -0.11 11.69
C GLY A 191 1.49 -1.38 12.51
N ALA A 192 0.23 -1.73 12.73
CA ALA A 192 -0.13 -2.89 13.54
C ALA A 192 0.50 -4.20 13.02
N THR A 193 0.57 -4.38 11.70
CA THR A 193 1.19 -5.58 11.11
C THR A 193 2.70 -5.62 11.38
N ILE A 194 3.41 -4.50 11.20
CA ILE A 194 4.87 -4.44 11.42
C ILE A 194 5.19 -4.67 12.89
N THR A 195 4.53 -3.97 13.81
CA THR A 195 4.78 -4.13 15.24
C THR A 195 4.46 -5.55 15.71
N HIS A 196 3.36 -6.15 15.22
CA HIS A 196 2.98 -7.51 15.55
C HIS A 196 4.02 -8.53 15.02
N ARG A 197 4.47 -8.40 13.76
CA ARG A 197 5.51 -9.26 13.17
C ARG A 197 6.83 -9.20 13.96
N VAL A 198 7.30 -7.99 14.27
CA VAL A 198 8.56 -7.78 15.00
C VAL A 198 8.46 -8.39 16.40
N LEU A 199 7.33 -8.25 17.07
CA LEU A 199 7.13 -8.83 18.42
C LEU A 199 6.97 -10.36 18.38
N ALA A 200 6.28 -10.91 17.37
CA ALA A 200 6.24 -12.36 17.17
C ALA A 200 7.64 -12.94 16.91
N LYS A 201 8.44 -12.26 16.07
CA LYS A 201 9.84 -12.62 15.83
C LYS A 201 10.69 -12.50 17.09
N LEU A 202 10.47 -11.47 17.93
CA LEU A 202 11.17 -11.29 19.19
C LEU A 202 10.91 -12.47 20.15
N PHE A 203 9.67 -12.97 20.24
CA PHE A 203 9.33 -14.15 21.04
C PHE A 203 10.19 -15.33 20.59
N GLU A 204 10.19 -15.62 19.30
CA GLU A 204 10.97 -16.70 18.72
C GLU A 204 12.47 -16.56 18.96
N ASP A 205 13.05 -15.38 18.65
CA ASP A 205 14.48 -15.11 18.80
C ASP A 205 14.95 -15.20 20.26
N ARG A 206 14.02 -15.09 21.21
CA ARG A 206 14.29 -15.18 22.66
C ARG A 206 13.87 -16.52 23.28
N GLY A 207 13.50 -17.51 22.47
CA GLY A 207 13.12 -18.85 22.90
C GLY A 207 11.79 -18.88 23.68
N VAL A 208 10.88 -17.95 23.39
CA VAL A 208 9.52 -17.93 23.91
C VAL A 208 8.60 -18.50 22.83
N GLU A 209 7.94 -19.61 23.12
CA GLU A 209 6.95 -20.18 22.19
C GLU A 209 5.68 -19.32 22.17
N LEU A 210 5.30 -18.80 21.00
CA LEU A 210 4.04 -18.09 20.84
C LEU A 210 2.89 -19.09 20.72
N LEU A 211 1.96 -19.06 21.67
CA LEU A 211 0.83 -19.99 21.74
C LEU A 211 -0.42 -19.42 21.08
N ARG A 212 -0.73 -18.16 21.35
CA ARG A 212 -1.93 -17.48 20.82
C ARG A 212 -1.67 -16.02 20.60
N THR A 213 -2.36 -15.44 19.61
CA THR A 213 -2.28 -14.02 19.36
C THR A 213 -3.55 -13.47 18.71
N TYR A 214 -3.88 -12.22 19.05
CA TYR A 214 -4.89 -11.48 18.30
C TYR A 214 -4.41 -10.06 17.96
N GLN A 215 -5.00 -9.51 16.89
CA GLN A 215 -4.91 -8.13 16.49
C GLN A 215 -6.30 -7.63 16.08
N LEU A 216 -6.84 -6.69 16.84
CA LEU A 216 -8.12 -6.03 16.61
C LEU A 216 -7.84 -4.62 16.08
N ASN A 217 -8.45 -4.23 14.98
CA ASN A 217 -8.22 -2.94 14.35
C ASN A 217 -9.51 -2.15 14.25
N PHE A 218 -9.48 -0.90 14.67
CA PHE A 218 -10.57 0.07 14.56
C PHE A 218 -10.08 1.29 13.78
N GLY A 219 -10.92 1.87 12.96
CA GLY A 219 -10.60 3.08 12.21
C GLY A 219 -11.84 3.85 11.81
N GLY A 220 -11.68 5.10 11.40
CA GLY A 220 -12.80 5.97 11.06
C GLY A 220 -12.84 6.37 9.58
N ASN A 221 -11.91 5.89 8.77
CA ASN A 221 -11.89 6.20 7.34
C ASN A 221 -12.80 5.25 6.52
N MET A 222 -12.99 5.60 5.27
CA MET A 222 -13.85 4.85 4.35
C MET A 222 -13.40 3.40 4.13
N ASP A 223 -12.09 3.07 4.23
CA ASP A 223 -11.63 1.69 4.11
C ASP A 223 -12.17 0.82 5.27
N PHE A 224 -12.18 1.35 6.51
CA PHE A 224 -12.79 0.67 7.65
C PHE A 224 -14.29 0.51 7.50
N MET A 225 -14.99 1.49 6.95
CA MET A 225 -16.42 1.38 6.64
C MET A 225 -16.69 0.29 5.58
N ASN A 226 -15.92 0.29 4.50
CA ASN A 226 -16.01 -0.74 3.45
C ASN A 226 -15.75 -2.16 4.00
N MET A 227 -14.86 -2.26 4.98
CA MET A 227 -14.52 -3.54 5.63
C MET A 227 -15.62 -4.11 6.53
N LEU A 228 -16.69 -3.37 6.82
CA LEU A 228 -17.89 -3.93 7.46
C LEU A 228 -18.61 -4.92 6.53
N GLU A 229 -18.46 -4.79 5.22
CA GLU A 229 -18.93 -5.76 4.24
C GLU A 229 -18.02 -6.99 4.20
N ARG A 230 -18.28 -7.96 5.06
CA ARG A 230 -17.43 -9.13 5.30
C ARG A 230 -17.12 -9.96 4.05
N LYS A 231 -17.99 -9.94 3.04
CA LYS A 231 -17.78 -10.67 1.78
C LYS A 231 -16.58 -10.14 1.00
N ARG A 232 -16.25 -8.87 1.14
CA ARG A 232 -15.13 -8.19 0.46
C ARG A 232 -13.78 -8.36 1.17
N LEU A 233 -13.75 -9.06 2.33
CA LEU A 233 -12.57 -9.12 3.22
C LEU A 233 -11.69 -10.36 3.07
N GLN A 234 -12.06 -11.34 2.27
CA GLN A 234 -11.39 -12.66 2.29
C GLN A 234 -9.89 -12.56 1.99
N SER A 235 -9.51 -11.87 0.92
CA SER A 235 -8.11 -11.67 0.54
C SER A 235 -7.33 -10.87 1.58
N LYS A 236 -7.93 -9.80 2.13
CA LYS A 236 -7.27 -8.97 3.16
C LYS A 236 -7.01 -9.75 4.46
N LYS A 237 -7.92 -10.65 4.85
CA LYS A 237 -7.73 -11.50 6.04
C LYS A 237 -6.56 -12.49 5.83
N ILE A 238 -6.48 -13.09 4.66
CA ILE A 238 -5.38 -14.00 4.27
C ILE A 238 -4.06 -13.24 4.32
N SER A 239 -3.96 -12.11 3.64
CA SER A 239 -2.76 -11.29 3.57
C SER A 239 -2.22 -10.90 4.95
N LYS A 240 -3.07 -10.34 5.82
CA LYS A 240 -2.66 -9.92 7.17
C LYS A 240 -2.22 -11.11 8.05
N THR A 241 -2.94 -12.22 8.00
CA THR A 241 -2.62 -13.40 8.81
C THR A 241 -1.29 -13.99 8.37
N GLN A 242 -1.09 -14.21 7.07
CA GLN A 242 0.16 -14.73 6.52
C GLN A 242 1.36 -13.82 6.84
N SER A 243 1.16 -12.50 6.78
CA SER A 243 2.21 -11.56 7.11
C SER A 243 2.77 -11.73 8.53
N VAL A 244 1.94 -12.03 9.51
CA VAL A 244 2.38 -12.27 10.90
C VAL A 244 2.88 -13.70 11.09
N THR A 245 2.11 -14.70 10.64
CA THR A 245 2.46 -16.12 10.86
C THR A 245 3.72 -16.56 10.12
N SER A 246 4.11 -15.84 9.04
CA SER A 246 5.38 -16.09 8.35
C SER A 246 6.63 -15.85 9.22
N GLN A 247 6.50 -15.18 10.37
CA GLN A 247 7.58 -14.96 11.33
C GLN A 247 7.65 -16.06 12.41
N ILE A 248 6.74 -17.02 12.39
CA ILE A 248 6.59 -18.08 13.39
C ILE A 248 6.97 -19.40 12.72
N PRO A 249 7.96 -20.16 13.24
CA PRO A 249 8.48 -21.35 12.60
C PRO A 249 7.58 -22.59 12.76
N HIS A 250 6.61 -22.55 13.68
CA HIS A 250 5.66 -23.63 13.89
C HIS A 250 4.26 -23.26 13.41
N GLU A 251 3.50 -24.26 12.98
CA GLU A 251 2.12 -24.06 12.56
C GLU A 251 1.23 -23.76 13.75
N MET A 252 0.53 -22.63 13.72
CA MET A 252 -0.46 -22.25 14.73
C MET A 252 -1.86 -22.70 14.30
N ALA A 253 -2.64 -23.23 15.22
CA ALA A 253 -4.03 -23.55 14.93
C ALA A 253 -4.82 -22.29 14.57
N ARG A 254 -5.74 -22.40 13.62
CA ARG A 254 -6.57 -21.26 13.17
C ARG A 254 -7.34 -20.58 14.31
N ALA A 255 -7.68 -21.34 15.36
CA ALA A 255 -8.38 -20.80 16.52
C ALA A 255 -7.49 -19.94 17.42
N ASP A 256 -6.16 -20.12 17.34
CA ASP A 256 -5.18 -19.43 18.17
C ASP A 256 -4.65 -18.12 17.54
N VAL A 257 -5.04 -17.83 16.29
CA VAL A 257 -4.65 -16.61 15.59
C VAL A 257 -5.88 -15.87 15.10
N HIS A 258 -6.07 -14.64 15.61
CA HIS A 258 -7.15 -13.76 15.13
C HIS A 258 -6.58 -12.41 14.71
N ILE A 259 -6.54 -12.14 13.40
CA ILE A 259 -6.08 -10.87 12.83
C ILE A 259 -7.12 -10.35 11.85
N GLY A 260 -7.62 -9.15 12.08
CA GLY A 260 -8.62 -8.58 11.19
C GLY A 260 -9.05 -7.17 11.54
N PRO A 261 -9.83 -6.54 10.64
CA PRO A 261 -10.61 -5.37 10.99
C PRO A 261 -11.67 -5.79 12.00
N SER A 262 -11.93 -4.94 12.98
CA SER A 262 -12.92 -5.19 14.03
C SER A 262 -14.15 -4.32 13.86
N ASP A 263 -13.98 -2.99 13.65
CA ASP A 263 -15.11 -2.08 13.56
C ASP A 263 -14.73 -0.73 12.87
N HIS A 264 -15.77 0.03 12.51
CA HIS A 264 -15.69 1.39 12.01
C HIS A 264 -16.23 2.36 13.07
N VAL A 265 -15.41 3.36 13.42
CA VAL A 265 -15.74 4.40 14.40
C VAL A 265 -15.56 5.77 13.74
N PRO A 266 -16.64 6.40 13.23
CA PRO A 266 -16.57 7.57 12.34
C PRO A 266 -15.74 8.73 12.87
N TRP A 267 -15.83 9.05 14.18
CA TRP A 267 -15.12 10.17 14.80
C TRP A 267 -13.59 9.96 14.92
N LEU A 268 -13.08 8.78 14.56
CA LEU A 268 -11.64 8.55 14.46
C LEU A 268 -11.04 9.19 13.20
N ASP A 269 -11.85 9.57 12.23
CA ASP A 269 -11.38 10.06 10.94
C ASP A 269 -10.41 9.05 10.29
N ASP A 270 -9.27 9.47 9.75
CA ASP A 270 -8.24 8.58 9.20
C ASP A 270 -7.31 7.99 10.27
N ARG A 271 -7.65 8.08 11.55
CA ARG A 271 -6.91 7.41 12.62
C ARG A 271 -7.30 5.94 12.69
N LYS A 272 -6.31 5.14 13.04
CA LYS A 272 -6.44 3.71 13.26
C LYS A 272 -5.88 3.33 14.61
N TRP A 273 -6.67 2.60 15.36
CA TRP A 273 -6.26 1.95 16.59
C TRP A 273 -6.11 0.46 16.39
N ALA A 274 -5.05 -0.11 16.94
CA ALA A 274 -4.83 -1.54 16.97
C ALA A 274 -4.59 -2.00 18.42
N TYR A 275 -5.32 -3.01 18.84
CA TYR A 275 -5.09 -3.72 20.08
C TYR A 275 -4.48 -5.08 19.73
N VAL A 276 -3.31 -5.34 20.26
CA VAL A 276 -2.55 -6.56 19.96
C VAL A 276 -2.15 -7.25 21.26
N ARG A 277 -2.36 -8.56 21.28
CA ARG A 277 -1.96 -9.41 22.38
C ARG A 277 -1.23 -10.65 21.86
N LEU A 278 -0.12 -10.98 22.50
CA LEU A 278 0.66 -12.19 22.29
C LEU A 278 0.71 -12.96 23.61
N GLU A 279 0.35 -14.22 23.56
CA GLU A 279 0.42 -15.15 24.72
C GLU A 279 1.43 -16.24 24.41
N GLY A 280 2.42 -16.38 25.26
CA GLY A 280 3.51 -17.31 25.06
C GLY A 280 3.89 -18.09 26.29
N ARG A 281 4.78 -19.05 26.07
CA ARG A 281 5.36 -19.92 27.07
C ARG A 281 6.88 -19.70 27.11
N SER A 282 7.37 -19.33 28.28
CA SER A 282 8.76 -18.97 28.53
C SER A 282 9.49 -20.05 29.35
N PHE A 283 10.63 -19.70 29.96
CA PHE A 283 11.45 -20.58 30.73
C PHE A 283 10.64 -21.29 31.86
N GLY A 284 10.78 -22.63 31.95
CA GLY A 284 10.07 -23.44 32.92
C GLY A 284 8.55 -23.48 32.70
N ASP A 285 8.10 -23.37 31.47
CA ASP A 285 6.67 -23.33 31.08
C ASP A 285 5.87 -22.17 31.69
N THR A 286 6.55 -21.13 32.17
CA THR A 286 5.88 -19.95 32.72
C THR A 286 5.18 -19.13 31.66
N PRO A 287 3.94 -18.64 31.91
CA PRO A 287 3.25 -17.79 30.97
C PRO A 287 3.96 -16.43 30.80
N LEU A 288 4.06 -15.98 29.56
CA LEU A 288 4.52 -14.64 29.19
C LEU A 288 3.49 -14.01 28.26
N ASN A 289 2.91 -12.91 28.68
CA ASN A 289 1.91 -12.21 27.90
C ASN A 289 2.36 -10.77 27.62
N LEU A 290 2.20 -10.34 26.36
CA LEU A 290 2.45 -8.98 25.95
C LEU A 290 1.17 -8.42 25.35
N GLU A 291 0.81 -7.22 25.78
CA GLU A 291 -0.36 -6.50 25.22
C GLU A 291 0.00 -5.05 25.01
N TYR A 292 -0.43 -4.49 23.86
CA TYR A 292 -0.22 -3.08 23.55
C TYR A 292 -1.34 -2.51 22.70
N LYS A 293 -1.49 -1.20 22.77
CA LYS A 293 -2.31 -0.38 21.88
C LYS A 293 -1.39 0.45 21.01
N LEU A 294 -1.70 0.48 19.70
CA LEU A 294 -1.08 1.39 18.74
C LEU A 294 -2.15 2.34 18.20
N GLU A 295 -1.82 3.62 18.08
CA GLU A 295 -2.63 4.63 17.40
C GLU A 295 -1.78 5.34 16.35
N VAL A 296 -2.29 5.42 15.12
CA VAL A 296 -1.62 6.06 13.99
C VAL A 296 -2.62 6.80 13.11
N TRP A 297 -2.15 7.79 12.34
CA TRP A 297 -2.83 8.24 11.14
C TRP A 297 -2.52 7.24 10.02
N ASP A 298 -3.53 6.53 9.53
CA ASP A 298 -3.32 5.33 8.69
C ASP A 298 -2.74 5.68 7.32
N SER A 299 -3.31 6.66 6.63
CA SER A 299 -2.89 7.01 5.27
C SER A 299 -1.52 7.69 5.20
N PRO A 300 -1.16 8.67 6.05
CA PRO A 300 0.20 9.21 6.10
C PRO A 300 1.25 8.14 6.41
N ASN A 301 0.91 7.21 7.30
CA ASN A 301 1.80 6.12 7.69
C ASN A 301 2.09 5.13 6.53
N SER A 302 1.18 5.01 5.56
CA SER A 302 1.39 4.23 4.34
C SER A 302 2.09 5.04 3.23
N ALA A 303 1.86 6.36 3.17
CA ALA A 303 2.43 7.23 2.15
C ALA A 303 3.98 7.22 2.18
N GLY A 304 4.58 7.17 3.37
CA GLY A 304 6.03 7.06 3.51
C GLY A 304 6.63 5.78 2.93
N ILE A 305 5.83 4.71 2.79
CA ILE A 305 6.25 3.49 2.09
C ILE A 305 6.09 3.64 0.58
N ILE A 306 4.96 4.19 0.13
CA ILE A 306 4.69 4.32 -1.32
C ILE A 306 5.68 5.27 -2.00
N ILE A 307 6.15 6.31 -1.32
CA ILE A 307 7.21 7.20 -1.85
C ILE A 307 8.44 6.39 -2.26
N ASP A 308 8.84 5.40 -1.49
CA ASP A 308 9.96 4.51 -1.84
C ASP A 308 9.54 3.48 -2.89
N ALA A 309 8.35 2.90 -2.79
CA ALA A 309 7.87 1.88 -3.71
C ALA A 309 7.77 2.37 -5.16
N VAL A 310 7.28 3.61 -5.40
CA VAL A 310 7.21 4.17 -6.75
C VAL A 310 8.59 4.45 -7.33
N ARG A 311 9.55 4.87 -6.50
CA ARG A 311 10.94 5.07 -6.93
C ARG A 311 11.63 3.72 -7.20
N ALA A 312 11.36 2.69 -6.39
CA ALA A 312 11.83 1.33 -6.63
C ALA A 312 11.29 0.77 -7.97
N ALA A 313 10.00 0.97 -8.23
CA ALA A 313 9.36 0.56 -9.49
C ALA A 313 9.99 1.27 -10.70
N LYS A 314 10.30 2.57 -10.57
CA LYS A 314 11.01 3.34 -11.61
C LYS A 314 12.42 2.82 -11.84
N ILE A 315 13.18 2.54 -10.78
CA ILE A 315 14.53 1.96 -10.89
C ILE A 315 14.47 0.60 -11.59
N ALA A 316 13.52 -0.26 -11.23
CA ALA A 316 13.33 -1.54 -11.91
C ALA A 316 13.05 -1.35 -13.40
N LYS A 317 12.16 -0.41 -13.76
CA LYS A 317 11.87 -0.06 -15.15
C LYS A 317 13.11 0.42 -15.89
N ASP A 318 13.89 1.33 -15.30
CA ASP A 318 15.11 1.87 -15.91
C ASP A 318 16.19 0.81 -16.14
N ARG A 319 16.22 -0.22 -15.28
CA ARG A 319 17.12 -1.38 -15.41
C ARG A 319 16.58 -2.46 -16.34
N GLY A 320 15.39 -2.29 -16.93
CA GLY A 320 14.75 -3.28 -17.79
C GLY A 320 14.30 -4.56 -17.05
N ILE A 321 14.06 -4.47 -15.74
CA ILE A 321 13.60 -5.60 -14.93
C ILE A 321 12.09 -5.78 -15.15
N GLY A 322 11.69 -6.92 -15.70
CA GLY A 322 10.29 -7.30 -15.87
C GLY A 322 9.82 -8.31 -14.81
N GLY A 323 8.52 -8.27 -14.50
CA GLY A 323 7.90 -9.14 -13.49
C GLY A 323 8.06 -8.62 -12.06
N PRO A 324 7.84 -9.48 -11.06
CA PRO A 324 7.92 -9.09 -9.65
C PRO A 324 9.30 -8.60 -9.23
N VAL A 325 9.34 -7.46 -8.54
CA VAL A 325 10.55 -6.91 -7.94
C VAL A 325 10.60 -7.37 -6.48
N LEU A 326 11.38 -8.41 -6.19
CA LEU A 326 11.30 -9.21 -4.97
C LEU A 326 11.68 -8.44 -3.71
N SER A 327 12.86 -7.84 -3.68
CA SER A 327 13.39 -7.14 -2.49
C SER A 327 12.49 -5.98 -2.03
N PRO A 328 12.10 -5.03 -2.92
CA PRO A 328 11.16 -3.99 -2.56
C PRO A 328 9.78 -4.52 -2.16
N SER A 329 9.26 -5.54 -2.87
CA SER A 329 7.97 -6.14 -2.50
C SER A 329 8.02 -6.77 -1.10
N SER A 330 9.07 -7.52 -0.76
CA SER A 330 9.22 -8.14 0.56
C SER A 330 9.27 -7.11 1.69
N TYR A 331 9.91 -5.96 1.46
CA TYR A 331 10.01 -4.92 2.48
C TYR A 331 8.75 -4.07 2.58
N PHE A 332 8.16 -3.68 1.44
CA PHE A 332 7.07 -2.71 1.39
C PHE A 332 5.67 -3.34 1.46
N MET A 333 5.52 -4.63 1.14
CA MET A 333 4.21 -5.27 0.98
C MET A 333 3.96 -6.37 2.02
N LYS A 334 2.69 -6.63 2.37
CA LYS A 334 2.28 -7.68 3.32
C LYS A 334 2.24 -9.06 2.69
N SER A 335 1.89 -9.12 1.39
CA SER A 335 1.81 -10.35 0.60
C SER A 335 2.74 -10.28 -0.61
N PRO A 336 4.06 -10.17 -0.41
CA PRO A 336 5.02 -10.18 -1.50
C PRO A 336 5.09 -11.57 -2.15
N PRO A 337 5.64 -11.67 -3.37
CA PRO A 337 5.95 -12.96 -4.00
C PRO A 337 6.82 -13.88 -3.13
N GLU A 338 7.75 -13.29 -2.39
CA GLU A 338 8.61 -13.97 -1.42
C GLU A 338 8.60 -13.22 -0.08
N GLN A 339 8.37 -13.96 1.01
CA GLN A 339 8.38 -13.40 2.37
C GLN A 339 9.77 -13.49 2.98
N TYR A 340 10.37 -12.33 3.30
CA TYR A 340 11.59 -12.25 4.09
C TYR A 340 11.29 -11.73 5.51
N SER A 341 12.20 -11.96 6.46
CA SER A 341 12.17 -11.20 7.70
C SER A 341 12.46 -9.73 7.41
N ASP A 342 11.95 -8.81 8.26
CA ASP A 342 12.01 -7.38 7.95
C ASP A 342 13.45 -6.83 7.90
N ASP A 343 14.38 -7.42 8.65
CA ASP A 343 15.81 -7.13 8.60
C ASP A 343 16.46 -7.57 7.28
N VAL A 344 16.19 -8.79 6.85
CA VAL A 344 16.68 -9.32 5.55
C VAL A 344 16.08 -8.54 4.38
N ALA A 345 14.78 -8.24 4.43
CA ALA A 345 14.11 -7.46 3.40
C ALA A 345 14.67 -6.04 3.27
N ARG A 346 14.96 -5.39 4.41
CA ARG A 346 15.59 -4.07 4.44
C ARG A 346 16.98 -4.09 3.80
N ASP A 347 17.85 -5.02 4.22
CA ASP A 347 19.18 -5.15 3.64
C ASP A 347 19.15 -5.44 2.14
N ALA A 348 18.16 -6.24 1.69
CA ALA A 348 17.97 -6.52 0.28
C ALA A 348 17.53 -5.28 -0.52
N VAL A 349 16.67 -4.42 0.05
CA VAL A 349 16.31 -3.14 -0.58
C VAL A 349 17.54 -2.22 -0.71
N GLU A 350 18.36 -2.13 0.33
CA GLU A 350 19.60 -1.33 0.26
C GLU A 350 20.54 -1.83 -0.85
N LYS A 351 20.68 -3.15 -1.01
CA LYS A 351 21.44 -3.76 -2.10
C LYS A 351 20.80 -3.48 -3.47
N PHE A 352 19.47 -3.57 -3.55
CA PHE A 352 18.74 -3.20 -4.76
C PHE A 352 18.97 -1.74 -5.16
N ILE A 353 18.91 -0.81 -4.21
CA ILE A 353 19.20 0.63 -4.45
C ILE A 353 20.59 0.80 -5.06
N ARG A 354 21.61 0.11 -4.53
CA ARG A 354 23.01 0.20 -5.01
C ARG A 354 23.27 -0.57 -6.30
N GLY A 355 22.32 -1.36 -6.81
CA GLY A 355 22.49 -2.21 -7.99
C GLY A 355 23.29 -3.49 -7.74
N GLU A 356 23.39 -3.91 -6.48
CA GLU A 356 24.02 -5.17 -6.07
C GLU A 356 23.05 -6.37 -6.16
N LEU A 357 21.75 -6.10 -6.22
CA LEU A 357 20.68 -7.04 -6.50
C LEU A 357 19.79 -6.48 -7.63
N ASP A 358 19.39 -7.35 -8.55
CA ASP A 358 18.51 -6.98 -9.66
C ASP A 358 17.03 -6.96 -9.25
N ARG A 359 16.63 -7.80 -8.27
CA ARG A 359 15.23 -7.99 -7.88
C ARG A 359 15.03 -7.98 -6.37
#